data_97f337f6d7ca4f23c69ce062cd36f671
#
_entry.id   97f337f6d7ca4f23c69ce062cd36f671
#
_cell.length_a   1.000
_cell.length_b   1.000
_cell.length_c   1.000
_cell.angle_alpha   90.00
_cell.angle_beta   90.00
_cell.angle_gamma   90.00
#
_symmetry.space_group_name_H-M   'P 1'
#
loop_
_entity.id
_entity.type
_entity.pdbx_description
1 polymer ?
#
loop_
_entity_poly.entity_id
_entity_poly.type
_entity_poly.pdbx_seq_one_letter_code
_entity_poly.pdbx_strand_id
1 'polypeptide(L)'
;VIVGLLSSELSRLHLVSWSGAALMLLTGAGAVIQLVPFLRPSSITVCLRIGACCTTTACGLFALGVWSDSPSLLCLAAALTGCSGFGYTYVAGLITVSEAAGAQRARAVAGFLMWSYIGFGVPSVVVGVVSDRIGLPAALLGLTVVVGIVWLLLLAPRRLAGR
;
A
#
# COMPACT_ATOMS: atom_id res chain seq x y z
N VAL A 1 -6.90 -3.32 1.17
CA VAL A 1 -7.00 -4.72 0.75
C VAL A 1 -6.19 -5.62 1.68
N ILE A 2 -4.84 -5.53 1.67
CA ILE A 2 -3.97 -6.42 2.46
C ILE A 2 -4.33 -6.37 3.95
N VAL A 3 -4.57 -5.20 4.53
CA VAL A 3 -4.95 -5.04 5.94
C VAL A 3 -6.23 -5.84 6.28
N GLY A 4 -7.26 -5.76 5.44
CA GLY A 4 -8.53 -6.46 5.68
C GLY A 4 -8.44 -7.97 5.49
N LEU A 5 -7.64 -8.43 4.53
CA LEU A 5 -7.55 -9.85 4.19
C LEU A 5 -6.48 -10.61 5.01
N LEU A 6 -5.50 -9.89 5.57
CA LEU A 6 -4.39 -10.51 6.30
C LEU A 6 -4.87 -11.35 7.49
N SER A 7 -5.77 -10.79 8.28
CA SER A 7 -6.31 -11.50 9.46
C SER A 7 -7.15 -12.70 9.08
N SER A 8 -7.93 -12.63 7.99
CA SER A 8 -8.74 -13.74 7.52
C SER A 8 -7.88 -14.88 6.95
N GLU A 9 -6.81 -14.57 6.21
CA GLU A 9 -5.90 -15.57 5.68
C GLU A 9 -5.08 -16.25 6.77
N LEU A 10 -4.58 -15.51 7.75
CA LEU A 10 -3.89 -16.10 8.89
C LEU A 10 -4.84 -16.96 9.75
N SER A 11 -6.10 -16.57 9.88
CA SER A 11 -7.12 -17.39 10.55
C SER A 11 -7.40 -18.69 9.78
N ARG A 12 -7.45 -18.64 8.44
CA ARG A 12 -7.60 -19.81 7.56
C ARG A 12 -6.45 -20.81 7.74
N LEU A 13 -5.24 -20.31 7.99
CA LEU A 13 -4.06 -21.12 8.26
C LEU A 13 -3.95 -21.58 9.73
N HIS A 14 -4.98 -21.37 10.56
CA HIS A 14 -4.97 -21.66 12.01
C HIS A 14 -3.88 -20.88 12.79
N LEU A 15 -3.43 -19.74 12.27
CA LEU A 15 -2.40 -18.89 12.84
C LEU A 15 -2.98 -17.57 13.40
N VAL A 16 -4.11 -17.64 14.10
CA VAL A 16 -4.80 -16.45 14.66
C VAL A 16 -3.90 -15.60 15.54
N SER A 17 -3.03 -16.23 16.33
CA SER A 17 -2.05 -15.54 17.18
C SER A 17 -1.05 -14.68 16.40
N TRP A 18 -0.79 -15.01 15.15
CA TRP A 18 0.11 -14.25 14.26
C TRP A 18 -0.55 -13.01 13.65
N SER A 19 -1.88 -12.90 13.72
CA SER A 19 -2.60 -11.74 13.18
C SER A 19 -2.16 -10.44 13.85
N GLY A 20 -1.99 -10.46 15.18
CA GLY A 20 -1.47 -9.31 15.92
C GLY A 20 -0.04 -8.94 15.52
N ALA A 21 0.85 -9.94 15.40
CA ALA A 21 2.23 -9.73 14.97
C ALA A 21 2.30 -9.16 13.54
N ALA A 22 1.49 -9.66 12.62
CA ALA A 22 1.43 -9.18 11.25
C ALA A 22 0.91 -7.73 11.17
N LEU A 23 -0.09 -7.36 11.99
CA LEU A 23 -0.55 -5.97 12.10
C LEU A 23 0.50 -5.07 12.73
N MET A 24 1.26 -5.56 13.72
CA MET A 24 2.39 -4.82 14.29
C MET A 24 3.51 -4.61 13.26
N LEU A 25 3.83 -5.61 12.44
CA LEU A 25 4.77 -5.46 11.34
C LEU A 25 4.31 -4.41 10.33
N LEU A 26 3.04 -4.44 9.97
CA LEU A 26 2.44 -3.49 9.02
C LEU A 26 2.51 -2.05 9.55
N THR A 27 2.04 -1.81 10.76
CA THR A 27 2.03 -0.46 11.34
C THR A 27 3.42 -0.02 11.78
N GLY A 28 4.20 -0.93 12.38
CA GLY A 28 5.55 -0.69 12.86
C GLY A 28 6.54 -0.35 11.75
N ALA A 29 6.48 -1.05 10.61
CA ALA A 29 7.32 -0.74 9.46
C ALA A 29 7.08 0.69 8.94
N GLY A 30 5.82 1.11 8.87
CA GLY A 30 5.47 2.49 8.50
C GLY A 30 5.95 3.51 9.52
N ALA A 31 5.78 3.21 10.82
CA ALA A 31 6.24 4.08 11.91
C ALA A 31 7.76 4.26 11.92
N VAL A 32 8.52 3.18 11.69
CA VAL A 32 9.99 3.25 11.60
C VAL A 32 10.42 4.24 10.49
N ILE A 33 9.80 4.19 9.32
CA ILE A 33 10.12 5.12 8.21
C ILE A 33 9.77 6.56 8.58
N GLN A 34 8.70 6.77 9.36
CA GLN A 34 8.32 8.10 9.80
C GLN A 34 9.28 8.66 10.86
N LEU A 35 9.70 7.82 11.81
CA LEU A 35 10.53 8.21 12.96
C LEU A 35 12.01 8.36 12.60
N VAL A 36 12.51 7.62 11.62
CA VAL A 36 13.92 7.61 11.24
C VAL A 36 14.16 8.47 9.98
N PRO A 37 14.56 9.75 10.13
CA PRO A 37 14.73 10.67 8.99
C PRO A 37 15.72 10.15 7.94
N PHE A 38 16.73 9.39 8.38
CA PHE A 38 17.77 8.81 7.51
C PHE A 38 17.19 7.80 6.48
N LEU A 39 16.07 7.15 6.79
CA LEU A 39 15.41 6.22 5.87
C LEU A 39 14.57 6.93 4.80
N ARG A 40 14.36 8.24 4.93
CA ARG A 40 13.59 9.02 3.97
C ARG A 40 14.51 9.76 3.00
N PRO A 41 14.44 9.46 1.69
CA PRO A 41 15.12 10.26 0.69
C PRO A 41 14.65 11.72 0.73
N SER A 42 15.56 12.66 0.49
CA SER A 42 15.23 14.09 0.44
C SER A 42 14.29 14.45 -0.73
N SER A 43 14.25 13.62 -1.76
CA SER A 43 13.40 13.82 -2.93
C SER A 43 12.04 13.14 -2.78
N ILE A 44 10.95 13.91 -2.85
CA ILE A 44 9.57 13.43 -2.86
C ILE A 44 9.35 12.41 -3.98
N THR A 45 9.91 12.65 -5.18
CA THR A 45 9.79 11.72 -6.31
C THR A 45 10.42 10.37 -6.01
N VAL A 46 11.56 10.34 -5.32
CA VAL A 46 12.21 9.08 -4.92
C VAL A 46 11.36 8.37 -3.86
N CYS A 47 10.82 9.09 -2.88
CA CYS A 47 9.88 8.51 -1.91
C CYS A 47 8.67 7.85 -2.59
N LEU A 48 8.06 8.52 -3.56
CA LEU A 48 6.92 7.97 -4.31
C LEU A 48 7.31 6.74 -5.13
N ARG A 49 8.50 6.72 -5.75
CA ARG A 49 8.99 5.55 -6.49
C ARG A 49 9.24 4.35 -5.58
N ILE A 50 9.89 4.56 -4.44
CA ILE A 50 10.09 3.51 -3.44
C ILE A 50 8.74 2.99 -2.94
N GLY A 51 7.83 3.90 -2.58
CA GLY A 51 6.48 3.55 -2.16
C GLY A 51 5.72 2.72 -3.22
N ALA A 52 5.80 3.11 -4.49
CA ALA A 52 5.21 2.38 -5.61
C ALA A 52 5.77 0.95 -5.75
N CYS A 53 7.10 0.82 -5.71
CA CYS A 53 7.76 -0.49 -5.74
C CYS A 53 7.33 -1.35 -4.54
N CYS A 54 7.34 -0.79 -3.33
CA CYS A 54 6.91 -1.50 -2.12
C CYS A 54 5.44 -1.96 -2.23
N THR A 55 4.52 -1.10 -2.71
CA THR A 55 3.11 -1.46 -2.87
C THR A 55 2.93 -2.59 -3.86
N THR A 56 3.53 -2.48 -5.04
CA THR A 56 3.39 -3.49 -6.10
C THR A 56 3.98 -4.83 -5.66
N THR A 57 5.18 -4.80 -5.06
CA THR A 57 5.82 -6.01 -4.52
C THR A 57 5.01 -6.62 -3.38
N ALA A 58 4.46 -5.80 -2.48
CA ALA A 58 3.60 -6.26 -1.39
C ALA A 58 2.35 -6.99 -1.91
N CYS A 59 1.67 -6.42 -2.91
CA CYS A 59 0.51 -7.06 -3.53
C CYS A 59 0.86 -8.42 -4.17
N GLY A 60 1.98 -8.49 -4.89
CA GLY A 60 2.46 -9.73 -5.50
C GLY A 60 2.85 -10.79 -4.46
N LEU A 61 3.59 -10.41 -3.42
CA LEU A 61 3.95 -11.32 -2.33
C LEU A 61 2.73 -11.79 -1.53
N PHE A 62 1.72 -10.94 -1.35
CA PHE A 62 0.49 -11.33 -0.70
C PHE A 62 -0.27 -12.38 -1.53
N ALA A 63 -0.39 -12.17 -2.85
CA ALA A 63 -1.00 -13.13 -3.75
C ALA A 63 -0.24 -14.48 -3.75
N LEU A 64 1.09 -14.44 -3.79
CA LEU A 64 1.93 -15.64 -3.70
C LEU A 64 1.80 -16.32 -2.33
N GLY A 65 1.75 -15.54 -1.24
CA GLY A 65 1.58 -16.05 0.12
C GLY A 65 0.25 -16.78 0.32
N VAL A 66 -0.83 -16.24 -0.27
CA VAL A 66 -2.14 -16.90 -0.27
C VAL A 66 -2.13 -18.17 -1.11
N TRP A 67 -1.45 -18.15 -2.28
CA TRP A 67 -1.36 -19.33 -3.16
C TRP A 67 -0.52 -20.45 -2.55
N SER A 68 0.59 -20.12 -1.90
CA SER A 68 1.54 -21.09 -1.33
C SER A 68 1.27 -21.45 0.13
N ASP A 69 0.20 -20.91 0.73
CA ASP A 69 -0.14 -21.04 2.17
C ASP A 69 1.04 -20.69 3.09
N SER A 70 1.84 -19.67 2.69
CA SER A 70 3.07 -19.31 3.37
C SER A 70 2.88 -18.09 4.28
N PRO A 71 2.88 -18.27 5.63
CA PRO A 71 2.72 -17.15 6.56
C PRO A 71 3.89 -16.15 6.52
N SER A 72 5.09 -16.61 6.18
CA SER A 72 6.26 -15.72 6.05
C SER A 72 6.11 -14.73 4.90
N LEU A 73 5.55 -15.15 3.76
CA LEU A 73 5.26 -14.26 2.64
C LEU A 73 4.15 -13.26 2.99
N LEU A 74 3.13 -13.69 3.75
CA LEU A 74 2.07 -12.82 4.23
C LEU A 74 2.62 -11.74 5.19
N CYS A 75 3.50 -12.10 6.11
CA CYS A 75 4.15 -11.16 7.03
C CYS A 75 5.06 -10.18 6.28
N LEU A 76 5.83 -10.65 5.30
CA LEU A 76 6.67 -9.79 4.48
C LEU A 76 5.83 -8.81 3.65
N ALA A 77 4.74 -9.27 3.06
CA ALA A 77 3.79 -8.42 2.36
C ALA A 77 3.18 -7.36 3.28
N ALA A 78 2.85 -7.72 4.53
CA ALA A 78 2.35 -6.79 5.53
C ALA A 78 3.39 -5.70 5.85
N ALA A 79 4.65 -6.06 6.09
CA ALA A 79 5.73 -5.11 6.35
C ALA A 79 5.94 -4.14 5.17
N LEU A 80 6.01 -4.64 3.94
CA LEU A 80 6.16 -3.81 2.74
C LEU A 80 4.94 -2.90 2.50
N THR A 81 3.73 -3.37 2.80
CA THR A 81 2.51 -2.54 2.77
C THR A 81 2.61 -1.40 3.78
N GLY A 82 3.13 -1.66 4.97
CA GLY A 82 3.37 -0.66 5.99
C GLY A 82 4.39 0.39 5.54
N CYS A 83 5.51 -0.05 4.97
CA CYS A 83 6.53 0.83 4.40
C CYS A 83 5.97 1.78 3.35
N SER A 84 5.10 1.30 2.47
CA SER A 84 4.47 2.12 1.45
C SER A 84 3.31 2.94 2.00
N GLY A 85 2.28 2.28 2.53
CA GLY A 85 0.99 2.88 2.87
C GLY A 85 1.03 3.85 4.03
N PHE A 86 1.85 3.59 5.04
CA PHE A 86 2.06 4.48 6.20
C PHE A 86 3.41 5.20 6.16
N GLY A 87 4.38 4.68 5.41
CA GLY A 87 5.71 5.27 5.27
C GLY A 87 5.82 6.19 4.05
N TYR A 88 6.47 5.72 3.02
CA TYR A 88 6.94 6.54 1.88
C TYR A 88 5.83 7.27 1.13
N THR A 89 4.80 6.57 0.69
CA THR A 89 3.74 7.18 -0.14
C THR A 89 2.88 8.15 0.65
N TYR A 90 2.51 7.77 1.88
CA TYR A 90 1.67 8.60 2.74
C TYR A 90 2.38 9.90 3.11
N VAL A 91 3.63 9.82 3.57
CA VAL A 91 4.40 10.98 3.99
C VAL A 91 4.69 11.90 2.81
N ALA A 92 5.10 11.35 1.66
CA ALA A 92 5.34 12.14 0.46
C ALA A 92 4.06 12.86 -0.02
N GLY A 93 2.93 12.17 -0.03
CA GLY A 93 1.63 12.74 -0.38
C GLY A 93 1.19 13.85 0.57
N LEU A 94 1.32 13.61 1.88
CA LEU A 94 0.95 14.58 2.91
C LEU A 94 1.82 15.86 2.83
N ILE A 95 3.13 15.72 2.63
CA ILE A 95 4.03 16.86 2.46
C ILE A 95 3.63 17.66 1.22
N THR A 96 3.49 16.98 0.07
CA THR A 96 3.15 17.63 -1.21
C THR A 96 1.85 18.42 -1.12
N VAL A 97 0.80 17.81 -0.54
CA VAL A 97 -0.51 18.46 -0.38
C VAL A 97 -0.42 19.63 0.59
N SER A 98 0.30 19.48 1.70
CA SER A 98 0.47 20.51 2.71
C SER A 98 1.22 21.74 2.18
N GLU A 99 2.26 21.53 1.38
CA GLU A 99 3.07 22.62 0.79
C GLU A 99 2.30 23.34 -0.33
N ALA A 100 1.57 22.60 -1.17
CA ALA A 100 0.80 23.18 -2.26
C ALA A 100 -0.40 24.00 -1.79
N ALA A 101 -0.94 23.71 -0.61
CA ALA A 101 -2.20 24.29 -0.14
C ALA A 101 -2.08 25.67 0.53
N GLY A 102 -0.87 26.12 0.91
CA GLY A 102 -0.66 27.42 1.53
C GLY A 102 -1.61 27.67 2.72
N ALA A 103 -2.40 28.75 2.64
CA ALA A 103 -3.36 29.14 3.69
C ALA A 103 -4.51 28.13 3.90
N GLN A 104 -4.79 27.23 2.93
CA GLN A 104 -5.86 26.25 3.02
C GLN A 104 -5.36 24.85 3.46
N ARG A 105 -4.19 24.77 4.09
CA ARG A 105 -3.53 23.52 4.47
C ARG A 105 -4.43 22.53 5.19
N ALA A 106 -5.19 22.98 6.19
CA ALA A 106 -6.07 22.09 6.96
C ALA A 106 -7.14 21.43 6.08
N ARG A 107 -7.76 22.19 5.18
CA ARG A 107 -8.78 21.68 4.24
C ARG A 107 -8.18 20.70 3.23
N ALA A 108 -7.01 20.99 2.71
CA ALA A 108 -6.32 20.12 1.75
C ALA A 108 -5.88 18.80 2.39
N VAL A 109 -5.37 18.83 3.62
CA VAL A 109 -5.03 17.62 4.39
C VAL A 109 -6.27 16.78 4.68
N ALA A 110 -7.39 17.39 5.08
CA ALA A 110 -8.64 16.68 5.28
C ALA A 110 -9.12 15.99 3.99
N GLY A 111 -9.03 16.68 2.85
CA GLY A 111 -9.34 16.10 1.54
C GLY A 111 -8.41 14.93 1.19
N PHE A 112 -7.11 15.07 1.42
CA PHE A 112 -6.14 13.99 1.20
C PHE A 112 -6.47 12.74 2.04
N LEU A 113 -6.82 12.93 3.33
CA LEU A 113 -7.20 11.82 4.20
C LEU A 113 -8.49 11.15 3.69
N MET A 114 -9.50 11.91 3.30
CA MET A 114 -10.75 11.38 2.75
C MET A 114 -10.49 10.51 1.52
N TRP A 115 -9.68 10.98 0.56
CA TRP A 115 -9.30 10.20 -0.62
C TRP A 115 -8.46 8.97 -0.28
N SER A 116 -7.62 9.05 0.75
CA SER A 116 -6.85 7.91 1.25
C SER A 116 -7.78 6.81 1.78
N TYR A 117 -8.82 7.15 2.55
CA TYR A 117 -9.81 6.17 3.03
C TYR A 117 -10.61 5.53 1.89
N ILE A 118 -10.99 6.31 0.88
CA ILE A 118 -11.64 5.78 -0.33
C ILE A 118 -10.70 4.81 -1.05
N GLY A 119 -9.42 5.20 -1.20
CA GLY A 119 -8.38 4.37 -1.81
C GLY A 119 -8.10 3.06 -1.04
N PHE A 120 -8.34 3.01 0.27
CA PHE A 120 -8.29 1.76 1.05
C PHE A 120 -9.57 0.93 0.91
N GLY A 121 -10.73 1.55 0.97
CA GLY A 121 -12.03 0.87 1.00
C GLY A 121 -12.42 0.28 -0.34
N VAL A 122 -12.43 1.08 -1.39
CA VAL A 122 -12.91 0.66 -2.71
C VAL A 122 -12.17 -0.56 -3.27
N PRO A 123 -10.83 -0.61 -3.30
CA PRO A 123 -10.13 -1.80 -3.78
C PRO A 123 -10.41 -3.05 -2.94
N SER A 124 -10.64 -2.90 -1.63
CA SER A 124 -10.97 -4.04 -0.76
C SER A 124 -12.31 -4.67 -1.13
N VAL A 125 -13.33 -3.84 -1.37
CA VAL A 125 -14.65 -4.31 -1.82
C VAL A 125 -14.56 -4.95 -3.19
N VAL A 126 -13.86 -4.32 -4.14
CA VAL A 126 -13.70 -4.85 -5.50
C VAL A 126 -13.00 -6.22 -5.47
N VAL A 127 -11.91 -6.35 -4.73
CA VAL A 127 -11.20 -7.65 -4.60
C VAL A 127 -12.11 -8.69 -3.94
N GLY A 128 -12.89 -8.33 -2.92
CA GLY A 128 -13.86 -9.23 -2.31
C GLY A 128 -14.85 -9.79 -3.34
N VAL A 129 -15.53 -8.92 -4.08
CA VAL A 129 -16.52 -9.31 -5.10
C VAL A 129 -15.89 -10.14 -6.23
N VAL A 130 -14.68 -9.79 -6.66
CA VAL A 130 -13.97 -10.54 -7.71
C VAL A 130 -13.50 -11.90 -7.21
N SER A 131 -13.04 -11.97 -5.95
CA SER A 131 -12.58 -13.21 -5.34
C SER A 131 -13.67 -14.28 -5.22
N ASP A 132 -14.92 -13.85 -5.03
CA ASP A 132 -16.08 -14.77 -5.00
C ASP A 132 -16.31 -15.48 -6.35
N ARG A 133 -15.79 -14.91 -7.46
CA ARG A 133 -15.98 -15.48 -8.80
C ARG A 133 -14.77 -16.25 -9.33
N ILE A 134 -13.56 -15.75 -9.09
CA ILE A 134 -12.33 -16.30 -9.69
C ILE A 134 -11.31 -16.79 -8.65
N GLY A 135 -11.67 -16.73 -7.36
CA GLY A 135 -10.78 -17.06 -6.26
C GLY A 135 -9.87 -15.93 -5.84
N LEU A 136 -9.49 -15.92 -4.56
CA LEU A 136 -8.72 -14.84 -3.95
C LEU A 136 -7.31 -14.66 -4.56
N PRO A 137 -6.51 -15.71 -4.85
CA PRO A 137 -5.18 -15.53 -5.44
C PRO A 137 -5.24 -14.83 -6.80
N ALA A 138 -6.18 -15.22 -7.67
CA ALA A 138 -6.35 -14.62 -8.99
C ALA A 138 -6.80 -13.15 -8.91
N ALA A 139 -7.72 -12.83 -8.00
CA ALA A 139 -8.17 -11.46 -7.75
C ALA A 139 -7.01 -10.56 -7.27
N LEU A 140 -6.16 -11.08 -6.39
CA LEU A 140 -4.98 -10.37 -5.88
C LEU A 140 -3.91 -10.16 -6.96
N LEU A 141 -3.67 -11.14 -7.82
CA LEU A 141 -2.78 -10.98 -8.98
C LEU A 141 -3.31 -9.89 -9.93
N GLY A 142 -4.61 -9.90 -10.20
CA GLY A 142 -5.25 -8.84 -10.98
C GLY A 142 -5.06 -7.45 -10.36
N LEU A 143 -5.23 -7.33 -9.05
CA LEU A 143 -4.97 -6.10 -8.32
C LEU A 143 -3.49 -5.68 -8.45
N THR A 144 -2.56 -6.63 -8.33
CA THR A 144 -1.12 -6.35 -8.46
C THR A 144 -0.80 -5.73 -9.83
N VAL A 145 -1.37 -6.29 -10.90
CA VAL A 145 -1.20 -5.77 -12.27
C VAL A 145 -1.79 -4.35 -12.39
N VAL A 146 -3.00 -4.14 -11.90
CA VAL A 146 -3.64 -2.81 -11.94
C VAL A 146 -2.82 -1.78 -11.17
N VAL A 147 -2.39 -2.09 -9.96
CA VAL A 147 -1.55 -1.20 -9.14
C VAL A 147 -0.24 -0.90 -9.85
N GLY A 148 0.41 -1.92 -10.42
CA GLY A 148 1.66 -1.75 -11.18
C GLY A 148 1.49 -0.82 -12.38
N ILE A 149 0.43 -1.01 -13.17
CA ILE A 149 0.12 -0.15 -14.33
C ILE A 149 -0.14 1.29 -13.88
N VAL A 150 -0.96 1.50 -12.86
CA VAL A 150 -1.26 2.84 -12.33
C VAL A 150 0.03 3.54 -11.91
N TRP A 151 0.92 2.86 -11.17
CA TRP A 151 2.18 3.43 -10.78
C TRP A 151 3.12 3.71 -11.96
N LEU A 152 3.20 2.84 -12.94
CA LEU A 152 3.97 3.07 -14.16
C LEU A 152 3.47 4.32 -14.89
N LEU A 153 2.16 4.49 -15.03
CA LEU A 153 1.56 5.67 -15.66
C LEU A 153 1.82 6.96 -14.87
N LEU A 154 1.72 6.91 -13.55
CA LEU A 154 1.93 8.07 -12.68
C LEU A 154 3.41 8.50 -12.61
N LEU A 155 4.33 7.54 -12.65
CA LEU A 155 5.76 7.79 -12.55
C LEU A 155 6.47 7.90 -13.90
N ALA A 156 5.76 7.63 -15.00
CA ALA A 156 6.29 7.84 -16.34
C ALA A 156 6.74 9.30 -16.51
N PRO A 157 7.95 9.53 -17.03
CA PRO A 157 8.41 10.89 -17.29
C PRO A 157 7.45 11.55 -18.28
N ARG A 158 6.85 12.68 -17.89
CA ARG A 158 5.95 13.48 -18.74
C ARG A 158 6.74 14.13 -19.90
N ARG A 159 7.35 13.35 -20.78
CA ARG A 159 8.08 13.87 -21.96
C ARG A 159 7.17 14.32 -23.10
N LEU A 160 5.83 14.20 -22.96
CA LEU A 160 4.88 14.48 -24.06
C LEU A 160 4.01 15.73 -23.85
N ALA A 161 4.21 16.53 -22.81
CA ALA A 161 3.43 17.77 -22.58
C ALA A 161 4.19 19.06 -22.94
N GLY A 162 5.11 18.99 -23.89
CA GLY A 162 5.92 20.13 -24.38
C GLY A 162 5.88 20.22 -25.90
N ARG A 163 4.67 20.45 -26.47
CA ARG A 163 4.50 21.08 -27.80
C ARG A 163 3.30 21.99 -27.79
#